data_27107ddff01f177dd227ae9be870c987
#
_entry.id   27107ddff01f177dd227ae9be870c987
#
_cell.length_a   1.000
_cell.length_b   1.000
_cell.length_c   1.000
_cell.angle_alpha   90.00
_cell.angle_beta   90.00
_cell.angle_gamma   90.00
#
_symmetry.space_group_name_H-M   'P 1'
#
loop_
_entity.id
_entity.type
_entity.pdbx_description
1 polymer ?
#
loop_
_entity_poly.entity_id
_entity_poly.type
_entity_poly.pdbx_seq_one_letter_code
_entity_poly.pdbx_strand_id
1 'polypeptide(L)'
;MDQLSSQYASALYGLIEPKKGEEYASALDSVVSTLDANPDWEKLLCSHAISRSARESAIDGTFGKTVSLPYLVDFLKVISAHHRFSHFREIVEAFQSLVDEADGIKQGIVYSASKLTAAQVKSIESALSERVGSQVRLRQIVDPSLLGGVKVALDGKVYDGSLKSKLTDLQRQLLSGGKAS
;
A
#
# COMPACT_ATOMS: atom_id res chain seq x y z
N MET A 1 -10.90 3.82 2.44
CA MET A 1 -10.36 3.25 3.68
C MET A 1 -11.50 3.03 4.64
N ASP A 2 -11.55 1.87 5.28
CA ASP A 2 -12.55 1.61 6.31
C ASP A 2 -12.18 2.42 7.57
N GLN A 3 -13.19 3.01 8.23
CA GLN A 3 -13.01 3.84 9.44
C GLN A 3 -12.31 3.05 10.56
N LEU A 4 -12.58 1.76 10.64
CA LEU A 4 -11.98 0.86 11.62
C LEU A 4 -10.48 0.67 11.39
N SER A 5 -10.06 0.42 10.16
CA SER A 5 -8.64 0.24 9.79
C SER A 5 -7.83 1.50 10.09
N SER A 6 -8.40 2.68 9.82
CA SER A 6 -7.79 3.97 10.16
C SER A 6 -7.63 4.19 11.67
N GLN A 7 -8.60 3.76 12.49
CA GLN A 7 -8.50 3.88 13.96
C GLN A 7 -7.36 3.03 14.54
N TYR A 8 -7.22 1.77 14.10
CA TYR A 8 -6.12 0.91 14.55
C TYR A 8 -4.76 1.44 14.10
N ALA A 9 -4.66 1.89 12.85
CA ALA A 9 -3.44 2.50 12.32
C ALA A 9 -3.03 3.75 13.10
N SER A 10 -3.96 4.66 13.36
CA SER A 10 -3.71 5.86 14.15
C SER A 10 -3.33 5.54 15.60
N ALA A 11 -3.94 4.53 16.20
CA ALA A 11 -3.59 4.10 17.56
C ALA A 11 -2.15 3.59 17.63
N LEU A 12 -1.71 2.76 16.68
CA LEU A 12 -0.32 2.29 16.63
C LEU A 12 0.64 3.46 16.36
N TYR A 13 0.31 4.33 15.39
CA TYR A 13 1.14 5.48 15.04
C TYR A 13 1.32 6.45 16.23
N GLY A 14 0.29 6.63 17.05
CA GLY A 14 0.34 7.48 18.26
C GLY A 14 1.20 6.90 19.40
N LEU A 15 1.52 5.61 19.38
CA LEU A 15 2.34 4.94 20.39
C LEU A 15 3.84 4.93 20.04
N ILE A 16 4.19 5.16 18.78
CA ILE A 16 5.57 5.09 18.29
C ILE A 16 6.19 6.47 18.15
N GLU A 17 7.52 6.52 18.20
CA GLU A 17 8.26 7.72 17.84
C GLU A 17 8.09 8.00 16.33
N PRO A 18 7.81 9.26 15.89
CA PRO A 18 7.59 9.57 14.48
C PRO A 18 8.71 9.08 13.55
N LYS A 19 9.97 9.13 14.00
CA LYS A 19 11.15 8.67 13.22
C LYS A 19 11.20 7.15 13.00
N LYS A 20 10.38 6.37 13.70
CA LYS A 20 10.34 4.90 13.58
C LYS A 20 9.20 4.41 12.68
N GLY A 21 8.43 5.31 12.09
CA GLY A 21 7.30 4.96 11.23
C GLY A 21 7.65 3.97 10.14
N GLU A 22 8.72 4.22 9.39
CA GLU A 22 9.20 3.35 8.30
C GLU A 22 9.65 1.96 8.81
N GLU A 23 10.30 1.90 9.99
CA GLU A 23 10.70 0.64 10.61
C GLU A 23 9.49 -0.23 10.98
N TYR A 24 8.46 0.39 11.56
CA TYR A 24 7.20 -0.29 11.87
C TYR A 24 6.42 -0.69 10.61
N ALA A 25 6.38 0.15 9.59
CA ALA A 25 5.77 -0.15 8.30
C ALA A 25 6.42 -1.38 7.66
N SER A 26 7.75 -1.43 7.61
CA SER A 26 8.51 -2.58 7.10
C SER A 26 8.26 -3.86 7.89
N ALA A 27 8.16 -3.77 9.22
CA ALA A 27 7.86 -4.91 10.07
C ALA A 27 6.42 -5.42 9.86
N LEU A 28 5.45 -4.52 9.71
CA LEU A 28 4.06 -4.87 9.38
C LEU A 28 3.95 -5.56 8.02
N ASP A 29 4.68 -5.08 7.00
CA ASP A 29 4.74 -5.73 5.68
C ASP A 29 5.35 -7.14 5.76
N SER A 30 6.33 -7.34 6.63
CA SER A 30 6.89 -8.67 6.90
C SER A 30 5.87 -9.62 7.54
N VAL A 31 5.01 -9.11 8.42
CA VAL A 31 3.89 -9.87 8.98
C VAL A 31 2.89 -10.23 7.88
N VAL A 32 2.51 -9.28 7.01
CA VAL A 32 1.62 -9.54 5.85
C VAL A 32 2.22 -10.63 4.96
N SER A 33 3.50 -10.53 4.62
CA SER A 33 4.21 -11.53 3.80
C SER A 33 4.19 -12.92 4.44
N THR A 34 4.31 -12.99 5.78
CA THR A 34 4.23 -14.26 6.52
C THR A 34 2.83 -14.86 6.47
N LEU A 35 1.78 -14.02 6.56
CA LEU A 35 0.39 -14.45 6.43
C LEU A 35 0.08 -14.93 5.00
N ASP A 36 0.58 -14.24 3.98
CA ASP A 36 0.41 -14.61 2.57
C ASP A 36 1.08 -15.95 2.23
N ALA A 37 2.24 -16.22 2.85
CA ALA A 37 2.93 -17.49 2.72
C ALA A 37 2.23 -18.64 3.48
N ASN A 38 1.40 -18.33 4.49
CA ASN A 38 0.75 -19.30 5.36
C ASN A 38 -0.73 -18.95 5.59
N PRO A 39 -1.62 -19.22 4.61
CA PRO A 39 -3.05 -18.86 4.72
C PRO A 39 -3.79 -19.48 5.92
N ASP A 40 -3.31 -20.62 6.42
CA ASP A 40 -3.90 -21.28 7.59
C ASP A 40 -3.65 -20.51 8.90
N TRP A 41 -2.59 -19.71 8.94
CA TRP A 41 -2.33 -18.79 10.05
C TRP A 41 -3.41 -17.72 10.17
N GLU A 42 -3.79 -17.10 9.07
CA GLU A 42 -4.86 -16.09 9.08
C GLU A 42 -6.18 -16.70 9.54
N LYS A 43 -6.53 -17.90 9.08
CA LYS A 43 -7.71 -18.63 9.53
C LYS A 43 -7.68 -18.92 11.02
N LEU A 44 -6.52 -19.32 11.55
CA LEU A 44 -6.32 -19.58 12.98
C LEU A 44 -6.54 -18.31 13.80
N LEU A 45 -5.94 -17.19 13.40
CA LEU A 45 -6.04 -15.91 14.12
C LEU A 45 -7.44 -15.29 14.03
N CYS A 46 -8.20 -15.58 12.98
CA CYS A 46 -9.61 -15.15 12.82
C CYS A 46 -10.60 -16.07 13.49
N SER A 47 -10.21 -17.30 13.86
CA SER A 47 -11.13 -18.32 14.35
C SER A 47 -11.69 -18.02 15.74
N HIS A 48 -13.02 -18.10 15.88
CA HIS A 48 -13.71 -18.01 17.17
C HIS A 48 -13.62 -19.31 17.98
N ALA A 49 -13.29 -20.44 17.34
CA ALA A 49 -13.16 -21.74 17.98
C ALA A 49 -11.84 -21.87 18.79
N ILE A 50 -10.86 -21.02 18.53
CA ILE A 50 -9.55 -21.03 19.18
C ILE A 50 -9.57 -20.03 20.34
N SER A 51 -9.15 -20.47 21.52
CA SER A 51 -9.11 -19.60 22.71
C SER A 51 -8.18 -18.40 22.49
N ARG A 52 -8.47 -17.29 23.16
CA ARG A 52 -7.65 -16.09 23.11
C ARG A 52 -6.20 -16.38 23.49
N SER A 53 -5.98 -17.12 24.58
CA SER A 53 -4.63 -17.46 25.04
C SER A 53 -3.84 -18.29 24.02
N ALA A 54 -4.50 -19.22 23.31
CA ALA A 54 -3.85 -20.02 22.28
C ALA A 54 -3.42 -19.15 21.06
N ARG A 55 -4.26 -18.18 20.66
CA ARG A 55 -3.92 -17.23 19.60
C ARG A 55 -2.76 -16.30 20.00
N GLU A 56 -2.78 -15.79 21.23
CA GLU A 56 -1.70 -14.94 21.78
C GLU A 56 -0.37 -15.72 21.85
N SER A 57 -0.40 -16.98 22.34
CA SER A 57 0.79 -17.85 22.36
C SER A 57 1.34 -18.12 20.96
N ALA A 58 0.46 -18.29 19.97
CA ALA A 58 0.85 -18.47 18.59
C ALA A 58 1.55 -17.22 18.02
N ILE A 59 1.02 -16.02 18.31
CA ILE A 59 1.64 -14.75 17.94
C ILE A 59 3.02 -14.60 18.60
N ASP A 60 3.13 -14.86 19.91
CA ASP A 60 4.41 -14.79 20.62
C ASP A 60 5.44 -15.78 20.06
N GLY A 61 5.02 -16.99 19.74
CA GLY A 61 5.90 -18.03 19.19
C GLY A 61 6.46 -17.66 17.81
N THR A 62 5.68 -16.96 16.99
CA THR A 62 6.07 -16.63 15.61
C THR A 62 6.76 -15.27 15.52
N PHE A 63 6.17 -14.25 16.12
CA PHE A 63 6.61 -12.88 15.97
C PHE A 63 7.42 -12.35 17.16
N GLY A 64 7.25 -12.92 18.37
CA GLY A 64 7.91 -12.42 19.58
C GLY A 64 9.43 -12.49 19.56
N LYS A 65 10.02 -13.40 18.77
CA LYS A 65 11.48 -13.52 18.60
C LYS A 65 12.01 -12.78 17.38
N THR A 66 11.17 -12.56 16.38
CA THR A 66 11.56 -12.01 15.08
C THR A 66 11.39 -10.50 15.04
N VAL A 67 10.46 -9.97 15.84
CA VAL A 67 10.12 -8.54 15.85
C VAL A 67 10.54 -7.94 17.18
N SER A 68 11.64 -7.18 17.15
CA SER A 68 12.17 -6.48 18.36
C SER A 68 11.54 -5.10 18.59
N LEU A 69 10.45 -4.76 17.89
CA LEU A 69 9.79 -3.46 18.00
C LEU A 69 8.82 -3.44 19.18
N PRO A 70 8.98 -2.49 20.11
CA PRO A 70 8.02 -2.28 21.19
C PRO A 70 6.60 -2.12 20.63
N TYR A 71 5.59 -2.59 21.34
CA TYR A 71 4.15 -2.49 21.00
C TYR A 71 3.68 -3.27 19.77
N LEU A 72 4.56 -3.73 18.85
CA LEU A 72 4.08 -4.40 17.63
C LEU A 72 3.43 -5.76 17.92
N VAL A 73 4.07 -6.57 18.78
CA VAL A 73 3.51 -7.87 19.17
C VAL A 73 2.21 -7.69 19.96
N ASP A 74 2.15 -6.70 20.87
CA ASP A 74 0.94 -6.37 21.61
C ASP A 74 -0.17 -5.88 20.71
N PHE A 75 0.17 -5.09 19.68
CA PHE A 75 -0.77 -4.64 18.65
C PHE A 75 -1.39 -5.82 17.89
N LEU A 76 -0.58 -6.81 17.48
CA LEU A 76 -1.07 -8.04 16.85
C LEU A 76 -2.02 -8.82 17.78
N LYS A 77 -1.70 -8.90 19.08
CA LYS A 77 -2.58 -9.53 20.08
C LYS A 77 -3.91 -8.78 20.21
N VAL A 78 -3.89 -7.45 20.21
CA VAL A 78 -5.12 -6.63 20.27
C VAL A 78 -5.99 -6.88 19.03
N ILE A 79 -5.42 -6.89 17.83
CA ILE A 79 -6.15 -7.19 16.59
C ILE A 79 -6.76 -8.60 16.65
N SER A 80 -5.99 -9.59 17.14
CA SER A 80 -6.46 -10.97 17.31
C SER A 80 -7.57 -11.07 18.35
N ALA A 81 -7.45 -10.39 19.49
CA ALA A 81 -8.44 -10.40 20.57
C ALA A 81 -9.82 -9.89 20.09
N HIS A 82 -9.82 -8.93 19.18
CA HIS A 82 -11.02 -8.35 18.57
C HIS A 82 -11.45 -9.03 17.26
N HIS A 83 -10.82 -10.14 16.87
CA HIS A 83 -11.10 -10.87 15.62
C HIS A 83 -11.03 -9.98 14.36
N ARG A 84 -10.03 -9.07 14.31
CA ARG A 84 -9.87 -8.09 13.23
C ARG A 84 -8.71 -8.42 12.27
N PHE A 85 -8.15 -9.62 12.35
CA PHE A 85 -7.07 -10.02 11.42
C PHE A 85 -7.50 -10.06 9.95
N SER A 86 -8.78 -10.26 9.65
CA SER A 86 -9.32 -10.15 8.28
C SER A 86 -9.13 -8.76 7.66
N HIS A 87 -9.04 -7.70 8.50
CA HIS A 87 -8.78 -6.33 8.08
C HIS A 87 -7.31 -5.92 8.23
N PHE A 88 -6.43 -6.87 8.57
CA PHE A 88 -5.03 -6.55 8.89
C PHE A 88 -4.30 -5.86 7.73
N ARG A 89 -4.51 -6.32 6.48
CA ARG A 89 -3.90 -5.70 5.29
C ARG A 89 -4.35 -4.24 5.12
N GLU A 90 -5.63 -3.96 5.33
CA GLU A 90 -6.18 -2.60 5.28
C GLU A 90 -5.63 -1.71 6.40
N ILE A 91 -5.40 -2.28 7.59
CA ILE A 91 -4.76 -1.58 8.73
C ILE A 91 -3.32 -1.23 8.39
N VAL A 92 -2.57 -2.14 7.77
CA VAL A 92 -1.18 -1.91 7.35
C VAL A 92 -1.12 -0.82 6.27
N GLU A 93 -2.01 -0.87 5.26
CA GLU A 93 -2.12 0.18 4.25
C GLU A 93 -2.44 1.56 4.86
N ALA A 94 -3.35 1.60 5.84
CA ALA A 94 -3.70 2.85 6.53
C ALA A 94 -2.52 3.38 7.38
N PHE A 95 -1.76 2.49 8.04
CA PHE A 95 -0.58 2.87 8.80
C PHE A 95 0.51 3.45 7.88
N GLN A 96 0.77 2.79 6.75
CA GLN A 96 1.74 3.24 5.76
C GLN A 96 1.36 4.63 5.20
N SER A 97 0.05 4.87 5.02
CA SER A 97 -0.45 6.19 4.60
C SER A 97 -0.17 7.28 5.63
N LEU A 98 -0.29 6.99 6.93
CA LEU A 98 0.02 7.94 7.99
C LEU A 98 1.53 8.26 8.08
N VAL A 99 2.38 7.23 7.89
CA VAL A 99 3.83 7.42 7.85
C VAL A 99 4.22 8.28 6.67
N ASP A 100 3.70 7.98 5.47
CA ASP A 100 3.96 8.75 4.25
C ASP A 100 3.51 10.21 4.40
N GLU A 101 2.34 10.46 4.99
CA GLU A 101 1.83 11.81 5.23
C GLU A 101 2.75 12.60 6.18
N ALA A 102 3.22 11.96 7.25
CA ALA A 102 4.13 12.58 8.21
C ALA A 102 5.50 12.89 7.60
N ASP A 103 5.99 12.04 6.70
CA ASP A 103 7.26 12.24 5.98
C ASP A 103 7.12 13.15 4.75
N GLY A 104 5.91 13.68 4.49
CA GLY A 104 5.65 14.54 3.33
C GLY A 104 5.71 13.80 2.00
N ILE A 105 5.56 12.48 2.02
CA ILE A 105 5.54 11.63 0.82
C ILE A 105 4.14 11.72 0.18
N LYS A 106 4.10 12.05 -1.10
CA LYS A 106 2.85 12.12 -1.84
C LYS A 106 2.41 10.76 -2.33
N GLN A 107 1.20 10.36 -1.96
CA GLN A 107 0.63 9.10 -2.43
C GLN A 107 -0.14 9.28 -3.73
N GLY A 108 0.07 8.34 -4.66
CA GLY A 108 -0.64 8.29 -5.93
C GLY A 108 -1.04 6.88 -6.32
N ILE A 109 -1.83 6.77 -7.38
CA ILE A 109 -2.24 5.49 -7.96
C ILE A 109 -1.71 5.40 -9.37
N VAL A 110 -0.99 4.31 -9.69
CA VAL A 110 -0.60 3.98 -11.05
C VAL A 110 -1.52 2.89 -11.60
N TYR A 111 -2.18 3.19 -12.70
CA TYR A 111 -2.98 2.24 -13.48
C TYR A 111 -2.15 1.71 -14.64
N SER A 112 -2.19 0.41 -14.87
CA SER A 112 -1.46 -0.25 -15.96
C SER A 112 -2.28 -1.42 -16.52
N ALA A 113 -2.09 -1.76 -17.78
CA ALA A 113 -2.79 -2.88 -18.43
C ALA A 113 -2.43 -4.24 -17.84
N SER A 114 -1.22 -4.38 -17.29
CA SER A 114 -0.71 -5.59 -16.63
C SER A 114 0.08 -5.22 -15.38
N LYS A 115 0.35 -6.21 -14.53
CA LYS A 115 1.13 -6.01 -13.31
C LYS A 115 2.55 -5.52 -13.65
N LEU A 116 2.93 -4.36 -13.12
CA LEU A 116 4.27 -3.81 -13.22
C LEU A 116 5.22 -4.50 -12.23
N THR A 117 6.46 -4.60 -12.59
CA THR A 117 7.50 -5.04 -11.65
C THR A 117 7.83 -3.92 -10.64
N ALA A 118 8.37 -4.30 -9.48
CA ALA A 118 8.79 -3.33 -8.47
C ALA A 118 9.80 -2.29 -9.03
N ALA A 119 10.69 -2.71 -9.93
CA ALA A 119 11.64 -1.82 -10.59
C ALA A 119 10.95 -0.78 -11.49
N GLN A 120 9.91 -1.19 -12.22
CA GLN A 120 9.13 -0.27 -13.06
C GLN A 120 8.36 0.75 -12.24
N VAL A 121 7.70 0.30 -11.15
CA VAL A 121 7.00 1.21 -10.24
C VAL A 121 7.98 2.23 -9.67
N LYS A 122 9.12 1.78 -9.17
CA LYS A 122 10.16 2.65 -8.59
C LYS A 122 10.73 3.66 -9.59
N SER A 123 10.88 3.27 -10.86
CA SER A 123 11.30 4.19 -11.93
C SER A 123 10.26 5.29 -12.18
N ILE A 124 8.96 4.95 -12.14
CA ILE A 124 7.87 5.91 -12.30
C ILE A 124 7.80 6.86 -11.09
N GLU A 125 7.96 6.32 -9.88
CA GLU A 125 8.02 7.11 -8.64
C GLU A 125 9.15 8.13 -8.67
N SER A 126 10.36 7.71 -9.08
CA SER A 126 11.52 8.61 -9.20
C SER A 126 11.28 9.74 -10.20
N ALA A 127 10.78 9.42 -11.39
CA ALA A 127 10.50 10.41 -12.44
C ALA A 127 9.40 11.40 -12.00
N LEU A 128 8.39 10.94 -11.26
CA LEU A 128 7.35 11.81 -10.72
C LEU A 128 7.86 12.66 -9.56
N SER A 129 8.70 12.09 -8.69
CA SER A 129 9.30 12.81 -7.56
C SER A 129 10.13 13.99 -8.02
N GLU A 130 10.94 13.82 -9.07
CA GLU A 130 11.70 14.91 -9.70
C GLU A 130 10.77 16.00 -10.27
N ARG A 131 9.67 15.59 -10.90
CA ARG A 131 8.72 16.51 -11.52
C ARG A 131 7.87 17.30 -10.54
N VAL A 132 7.54 16.68 -9.41
CA VAL A 132 6.64 17.23 -8.38
C VAL A 132 7.42 17.95 -7.27
N GLY A 133 8.75 17.68 -7.18
CA GLY A 133 9.62 18.25 -6.13
C GLY A 133 9.36 17.67 -4.74
N SER A 134 8.75 16.49 -4.66
CA SER A 134 8.46 15.77 -3.41
C SER A 134 8.54 14.28 -3.66
N GLN A 135 8.91 13.51 -2.67
CA GLN A 135 8.92 12.05 -2.79
C GLN A 135 7.50 11.53 -3.10
N VAL A 136 7.40 10.59 -4.04
CA VAL A 136 6.13 10.00 -4.48
C VAL A 136 6.16 8.50 -4.22
N ARG A 137 5.08 7.97 -3.65
CA ARG A 137 4.83 6.54 -3.50
C ARG A 137 3.57 6.15 -4.27
N LEU A 138 3.63 5.11 -5.09
CA LEU A 138 2.55 4.71 -5.98
C LEU A 138 1.98 3.35 -5.61
N ARG A 139 0.66 3.32 -5.42
CA ARG A 139 -0.10 2.07 -5.34
C ARG A 139 -0.51 1.64 -6.75
N GLN A 140 -0.22 0.38 -7.10
CA GLN A 140 -0.57 -0.16 -8.41
C GLN A 140 -1.99 -0.71 -8.44
N ILE A 141 -2.74 -0.36 -9.51
CA ILE A 141 -4.00 -1.00 -9.88
C ILE A 141 -3.89 -1.47 -11.33
N VAL A 142 -4.22 -2.74 -11.56
CA VAL A 142 -4.30 -3.30 -12.92
C VAL A 142 -5.65 -2.94 -13.51
N ASP A 143 -5.63 -2.22 -14.63
CA ASP A 143 -6.82 -1.84 -15.40
C ASP A 143 -6.71 -2.42 -16.83
N PRO A 144 -7.38 -3.55 -17.11
CA PRO A 144 -7.34 -4.19 -18.42
C PRO A 144 -7.94 -3.35 -19.55
N SER A 145 -8.66 -2.27 -19.25
CA SER A 145 -9.21 -1.35 -20.27
C SER A 145 -8.14 -0.47 -20.92
N LEU A 146 -6.95 -0.38 -20.32
CA LEU A 146 -5.80 0.28 -20.89
C LEU A 146 -5.19 -0.61 -21.99
N LEU A 147 -5.06 -0.08 -23.20
CA LEU A 147 -4.41 -0.77 -24.33
C LEU A 147 -2.89 -0.91 -24.15
N GLY A 148 -2.31 -0.21 -23.16
CA GLY A 148 -0.88 -0.21 -22.83
C GLY A 148 -0.44 1.15 -22.30
N GLY A 149 0.80 1.20 -21.78
CA GLY A 149 1.32 2.36 -21.05
C GLY A 149 0.81 2.42 -19.62
N VAL A 150 0.99 3.58 -18.98
CA VAL A 150 0.61 3.82 -17.60
C VAL A 150 -0.13 5.15 -17.46
N LYS A 151 -1.06 5.21 -16.52
CA LYS A 151 -1.78 6.41 -16.12
C LYS A 151 -1.60 6.59 -14.62
N VAL A 152 -1.15 7.76 -14.18
CA VAL A 152 -0.93 8.04 -12.76
C VAL A 152 -1.86 9.13 -12.28
N ALA A 153 -2.59 8.86 -11.20
CA ALA A 153 -3.37 9.84 -10.46
C ALA A 153 -2.60 10.24 -9.19
N LEU A 154 -2.26 11.51 -9.06
CA LEU A 154 -1.50 12.07 -7.94
C LEU A 154 -2.03 13.47 -7.60
N ASP A 155 -2.40 13.73 -6.36
CA ASP A 155 -2.89 15.03 -5.88
C ASP A 155 -4.02 15.62 -6.77
N GLY A 156 -4.98 14.81 -7.19
CA GLY A 156 -6.07 15.24 -8.06
C GLY A 156 -5.66 15.53 -9.52
N LYS A 157 -4.38 15.39 -9.87
CA LYS A 157 -3.86 15.47 -11.23
C LYS A 157 -3.71 14.10 -11.85
N VAL A 158 -3.94 14.02 -13.15
CA VAL A 158 -3.77 12.78 -13.92
C VAL A 158 -2.65 12.96 -14.93
N TYR A 159 -1.64 12.11 -14.81
CA TYR A 159 -0.52 12.00 -15.75
C TYR A 159 -0.80 10.79 -16.65
N ASP A 160 -1.25 11.02 -17.86
CA ASP A 160 -1.65 9.96 -18.80
C ASP A 160 -0.55 9.71 -19.83
N GLY A 161 0.20 8.60 -19.64
CA GLY A 161 1.19 8.09 -20.59
C GLY A 161 0.70 6.86 -21.36
N SER A 162 -0.61 6.63 -21.44
CA SER A 162 -1.17 5.47 -22.13
C SER A 162 -1.03 5.57 -23.65
N LEU A 163 -0.97 4.41 -24.31
CA LEU A 163 -0.96 4.33 -25.78
C LEU A 163 -2.23 4.94 -26.38
N LYS A 164 -3.37 4.81 -25.69
CA LYS A 164 -4.63 5.39 -26.12
C LYS A 164 -4.56 6.91 -26.23
N SER A 165 -4.01 7.59 -25.23
CA SER A 165 -3.82 9.05 -25.27
C SER A 165 -2.86 9.46 -26.38
N LYS A 166 -1.73 8.75 -26.53
CA LYS A 166 -0.79 9.04 -27.63
C LYS A 166 -1.40 8.87 -29.02
N LEU A 167 -2.21 7.82 -29.24
CA LEU A 167 -2.93 7.61 -30.50
C LEU A 167 -3.97 8.72 -30.74
N THR A 168 -4.71 9.13 -29.70
CA THR A 168 -5.68 10.23 -29.81
C THR A 168 -5.00 11.55 -30.16
N ASP A 169 -3.86 11.85 -29.55
CA ASP A 169 -3.08 13.06 -29.84
C ASP A 169 -2.51 13.04 -31.25
N LEU A 170 -1.98 11.89 -31.73
CA LEU A 170 -1.54 11.72 -33.12
C LEU A 170 -2.68 11.90 -34.11
N GLN A 171 -3.84 11.29 -33.83
CA GLN A 171 -5.03 11.46 -34.69
C GLN A 171 -5.46 12.93 -34.76
N ARG A 172 -5.44 13.64 -33.61
CA ARG A 172 -5.77 15.08 -33.57
C ARG A 172 -4.75 15.92 -34.35
N GLN A 173 -3.46 15.60 -34.25
CA GLN A 173 -2.41 16.28 -35.03
C GLN A 173 -2.56 16.06 -36.51
N LEU A 174 -2.87 14.84 -36.95
CA LEU A 174 -3.12 14.54 -38.37
C LEU A 174 -4.35 15.28 -38.94
N LEU A 175 -5.43 15.35 -38.13
CA LEU A 175 -6.65 16.06 -38.54
C LEU A 175 -6.48 17.58 -38.52
N SER A 176 -5.61 18.12 -37.65
CA SER A 176 -5.31 19.56 -37.61
C SER A 176 -4.25 20.00 -38.63
N GLY A 177 -3.32 19.10 -38.99
CA GLY A 177 -2.31 19.37 -40.03
C GLY A 177 -2.81 19.31 -41.48
N GLY A 178 -4.04 18.83 -41.72
CA GLY A 178 -4.67 18.75 -43.04
C GLY A 178 -5.36 20.04 -43.50
N LYS A 179 -5.23 21.16 -42.80
CA LYS A 179 -5.82 22.47 -43.15
C LYS A 179 -4.79 23.53 -43.54
N ALA A 180 -3.72 23.14 -44.24
CA ALA A 180 -2.78 24.05 -44.83
C ALA A 180 -2.61 23.69 -46.32
N SER A 181 -3.57 24.10 -47.18
CA SER A 181 -3.43 24.36 -48.60
C SER A 181 -4.61 25.20 -49.05
#